data_b942d76a77816de1b52dc4b944c62f17
#
_entry.id   b942d76a77816de1b52dc4b944c62f17
#
_cell.length_a   1.000
_cell.length_b   1.000
_cell.length_c   1.000
_cell.angle_alpha   90.00
_cell.angle_beta   90.00
_cell.angle_gamma   90.00
#
_symmetry.space_group_name_H-M   'P 1'
#
loop_
_entity.id
_entity.type
_entity.pdbx_description
1 polymer ?
#
loop_
_entity_poly.entity_id
_entity_poly.type
_entity_poly.pdbx_seq_one_letter_code
_entity_poly.pdbx_strand_id
1 'polypeptide(L)'
;MLKGAFHNHTTASDGTATLSQMAEAAQNLGWEFLGIADHSQILQIASGLSPDDLVTQSEEVRALNENWSDKGVDFRLFHGNECDILSDGSLDYTDAERNILDHVVGSVHQLPTWVKRDEDENTEALINAIENPSFTILGHPTGRILGGRDGFAVDLHAVLRRMGELNAEGELKVVEINASPYRLDLDWRYCRYAKEQGVPISINP
;
A
#
# COMPACT_ATOMS: atom_id res chain seq x y z
N MET A 1 -2.66 -18.32 10.90
CA MET A 1 -1.94 -17.20 11.57
C MET A 1 -1.40 -16.32 10.45
N LEU A 2 -1.48 -15.01 10.57
CA LEU A 2 -0.86 -14.10 9.61
C LEU A 2 0.66 -14.28 9.64
N LYS A 3 1.31 -14.20 8.48
CA LYS A 3 2.75 -14.33 8.33
C LYS A 3 3.47 -12.99 8.26
N GLY A 4 2.73 -11.92 8.04
CA GLY A 4 3.21 -10.56 7.94
C GLY A 4 2.15 -9.63 7.40
N ALA A 5 2.50 -8.35 7.22
CA ALA A 5 1.68 -7.30 6.63
C ALA A 5 2.56 -6.36 5.82
N PHE A 6 2.01 -5.70 4.80
CA PHE A 6 2.76 -4.85 3.86
C PHE A 6 2.54 -3.35 4.03
N HIS A 7 1.51 -2.93 4.76
CA HIS A 7 1.15 -1.53 4.88
C HIS A 7 1.29 -1.09 6.34
N ASN A 8 2.50 -0.66 6.70
CA ASN A 8 2.86 -0.22 8.05
C ASN A 8 3.72 1.03 7.99
N HIS A 9 3.49 1.96 8.92
CA HIS A 9 4.20 3.23 9.00
C HIS A 9 5.21 3.24 10.14
N THR A 10 6.26 4.03 9.97
CA THR A 10 7.30 4.23 10.97
C THR A 10 7.35 5.71 11.41
N THR A 11 8.28 6.03 12.32
CA THR A 11 8.57 7.43 12.68
C THR A 11 9.22 8.24 11.54
N ALA A 12 9.46 7.63 10.38
CA ALA A 12 9.88 8.35 9.19
C ALA A 12 8.72 9.16 8.60
N SER A 13 7.45 8.70 8.78
CA SER A 13 6.26 9.47 8.45
C SER A 13 5.42 9.73 9.71
N ASP A 14 4.24 9.16 9.85
CA ASP A 14 3.29 9.40 10.93
C ASP A 14 3.16 8.24 11.93
N GLY A 15 3.95 7.18 11.77
CA GLY A 15 4.02 6.09 12.71
C GLY A 15 4.68 6.47 14.04
N THR A 16 4.55 5.63 15.05
CA THR A 16 5.03 5.91 16.41
C THR A 16 6.26 5.09 16.82
N ALA A 17 6.68 4.14 15.99
CA ALA A 17 7.82 3.27 16.23
C ALA A 17 8.85 3.38 15.09
N THR A 18 10.12 3.23 15.42
CA THR A 18 11.19 3.20 14.42
C THR A 18 11.13 1.91 13.58
N LEU A 19 11.80 1.93 12.43
CA LEU A 19 11.93 0.76 11.56
C LEU A 19 12.39 -0.49 12.32
N SER A 20 13.44 -0.37 13.13
CA SER A 20 13.96 -1.48 13.95
C SER A 20 12.96 -1.98 14.98
N GLN A 21 12.23 -1.08 15.65
CA GLN A 21 11.20 -1.44 16.63
C GLN A 21 10.03 -2.17 15.98
N MET A 22 9.59 -1.73 14.79
CA MET A 22 8.53 -2.38 14.02
C MET A 22 8.95 -3.80 13.62
N ALA A 23 10.17 -3.95 13.12
CA ALA A 23 10.71 -5.27 12.74
C ALA A 23 10.85 -6.21 13.94
N GLU A 24 11.35 -5.73 15.09
CA GLU A 24 11.44 -6.51 16.32
C GLU A 24 10.05 -6.96 16.81
N ALA A 25 9.06 -6.08 16.78
CA ALA A 25 7.69 -6.41 17.15
C ALA A 25 7.11 -7.49 16.24
N ALA A 26 7.33 -7.41 14.93
CA ALA A 26 6.89 -8.41 13.96
C ALA A 26 7.55 -9.79 14.22
N GLN A 27 8.85 -9.82 14.48
CA GLN A 27 9.57 -11.05 14.83
C GLN A 27 9.04 -11.65 16.14
N ASN A 28 8.77 -10.84 17.17
CA ASN A 28 8.19 -11.27 18.44
C ASN A 28 6.77 -11.85 18.30
N LEU A 29 6.01 -11.40 17.27
CA LEU A 29 4.72 -11.99 16.88
C LEU A 29 4.86 -13.31 16.11
N GLY A 30 6.08 -13.71 15.77
CA GLY A 30 6.36 -14.90 14.96
C GLY A 30 6.03 -14.70 13.47
N TRP A 31 6.07 -13.45 13.00
CA TRP A 31 5.90 -13.15 11.57
C TRP A 31 7.16 -13.52 10.78
N GLU A 32 6.97 -13.88 9.53
CA GLU A 32 8.05 -14.23 8.60
C GLU A 32 8.57 -12.98 7.87
N PHE A 33 7.73 -11.93 7.75
CA PHE A 33 8.09 -10.69 7.08
C PHE A 33 7.31 -9.49 7.62
N LEU A 34 7.82 -8.29 7.29
CA LEU A 34 7.11 -7.02 7.46
C LEU A 34 7.40 -6.14 6.25
N GLY A 35 6.37 -5.52 5.67
CA GLY A 35 6.51 -4.44 4.71
C GLY A 35 6.34 -3.09 5.40
N ILE A 36 7.20 -2.15 5.08
CA ILE A 36 7.07 -0.75 5.48
C ILE A 36 6.50 0.01 4.30
N ALA A 37 5.58 0.93 4.57
CA ALA A 37 4.92 1.75 3.58
C ALA A 37 4.65 3.16 4.14
N ASP A 38 5.70 3.85 4.54
CA ASP A 38 5.62 5.25 4.96
C ASP A 38 5.05 6.13 3.83
N HIS A 39 4.38 7.24 4.18
CA HIS A 39 3.71 8.11 3.22
C HIS A 39 4.67 8.78 2.24
N SER A 40 4.18 9.02 1.02
CA SER A 40 4.91 9.76 -0.02
C SER A 40 4.86 11.28 0.21
N GLN A 41 5.77 11.99 -0.45
CA GLN A 41 6.10 13.40 -0.19
C GLN A 41 4.92 14.37 -0.27
N ILE A 42 3.90 14.10 -1.08
CA ILE A 42 2.77 15.02 -1.26
C ILE A 42 1.90 15.10 0.00
N LEU A 43 1.91 14.09 0.84
CA LEU A 43 1.16 14.05 2.09
C LEU A 43 1.94 14.71 3.24
N GLN A 44 2.16 16.03 3.14
CA GLN A 44 2.95 16.79 4.11
C GLN A 44 2.41 16.72 5.54
N ILE A 45 1.09 16.57 5.73
CA ILE A 45 0.47 16.47 7.05
C ILE A 45 0.89 15.18 7.79
N ALA A 46 1.28 14.16 7.06
CA ALA A 46 1.81 12.90 7.59
C ALA A 46 3.34 12.84 7.53
N SER A 47 4.02 13.96 7.29
CA SER A 47 5.49 14.01 7.14
C SER A 47 6.01 13.07 6.04
N GLY A 48 5.31 13.01 4.90
CA GLY A 48 5.67 12.12 3.80
C GLY A 48 7.12 12.28 3.34
N LEU A 49 7.78 11.17 3.00
CA LEU A 49 9.20 11.07 2.73
C LEU A 49 9.58 11.84 1.46
N SER A 50 10.67 12.61 1.52
CA SER A 50 11.32 13.11 0.31
C SER A 50 12.02 11.96 -0.45
N PRO A 51 12.39 12.15 -1.73
CA PRO A 51 13.18 11.16 -2.47
C PRO A 51 14.49 10.77 -1.77
N ASP A 52 15.15 11.72 -1.12
CA ASP A 52 16.40 11.47 -0.37
C ASP A 52 16.15 10.64 0.90
N ASP A 53 15.03 10.89 1.61
CA ASP A 53 14.62 10.09 2.76
C ASP A 53 14.28 8.66 2.34
N LEU A 54 13.63 8.49 1.17
CA LEU A 54 13.30 7.18 0.62
C LEU A 54 14.56 6.36 0.34
N VAL A 55 15.60 6.97 -0.22
CA VAL A 55 16.91 6.32 -0.44
C VAL A 55 17.55 5.94 0.89
N THR A 56 17.53 6.85 1.88
CA THR A 56 18.08 6.60 3.22
C THR A 56 17.38 5.42 3.89
N GLN A 57 16.06 5.38 3.83
CA GLN A 57 15.27 4.28 4.40
C GLN A 57 15.57 2.94 3.69
N SER A 58 15.76 2.95 2.35
CA SER A 58 16.15 1.77 1.59
C SER A 58 17.49 1.18 2.07
N GLU A 59 18.48 2.05 2.34
CA GLU A 59 19.77 1.63 2.87
C GLU A 59 19.65 1.03 4.29
N GLU A 60 18.81 1.61 5.15
CA GLU A 60 18.55 1.09 6.49
C GLU A 60 17.87 -0.30 6.43
N VAL A 61 16.84 -0.46 5.59
CA VAL A 61 16.17 -1.76 5.37
C VAL A 61 17.17 -2.82 4.89
N ARG A 62 18.02 -2.47 3.93
CA ARG A 62 19.06 -3.38 3.42
C ARG A 62 20.01 -3.82 4.53
N ALA A 63 20.53 -2.87 5.30
CA ALA A 63 21.49 -3.14 6.38
C ALA A 63 20.87 -4.06 7.46
N LEU A 64 19.59 -3.86 7.80
CA LEU A 64 18.87 -4.74 8.74
C LEU A 64 18.71 -6.15 8.20
N ASN A 65 18.31 -6.30 6.95
CA ASN A 65 18.17 -7.60 6.31
C ASN A 65 19.51 -8.37 6.22
N GLU A 66 20.59 -7.69 5.88
CA GLU A 66 21.94 -8.26 5.86
C GLU A 66 22.36 -8.77 7.25
N ASN A 67 22.17 -7.93 8.30
CA ASN A 67 22.49 -8.30 9.68
C ASN A 67 21.69 -9.52 10.19
N TRP A 68 20.41 -9.65 9.80
CA TRP A 68 19.61 -10.81 10.17
C TRP A 68 20.03 -12.05 9.40
N SER A 69 20.33 -11.93 8.11
CA SER A 69 20.84 -13.02 7.30
C SER A 69 22.16 -13.58 7.88
N ASP A 70 23.09 -12.72 8.27
CA ASP A 70 24.38 -13.11 8.88
C ASP A 70 24.20 -13.85 10.22
N LYS A 71 23.10 -13.54 10.93
CA LYS A 71 22.75 -14.19 12.21
C LYS A 71 21.86 -15.43 12.03
N GLY A 72 21.52 -15.80 10.81
CA GLY A 72 20.61 -16.92 10.52
C GLY A 72 19.16 -16.70 10.97
N VAL A 73 18.72 -15.45 11.06
CA VAL A 73 17.34 -15.09 11.38
C VAL A 73 16.51 -15.15 10.10
N ASP A 74 15.49 -16.00 10.08
CA ASP A 74 14.56 -16.15 8.96
C ASP A 74 13.42 -15.12 9.06
N PHE A 75 13.75 -13.86 8.75
CA PHE A 75 12.83 -12.75 8.71
C PHE A 75 13.22 -11.77 7.60
N ARG A 76 12.24 -11.26 6.86
CA ARG A 76 12.46 -10.30 5.77
C ARG A 76 11.71 -9.00 6.02
N LEU A 77 12.41 -7.89 5.97
CA LEU A 77 11.84 -6.55 5.89
C LEU A 77 11.77 -6.13 4.43
N PHE A 78 10.58 -5.73 3.96
CA PHE A 78 10.36 -5.20 2.61
C PHE A 78 10.26 -3.68 2.66
N HIS A 79 11.01 -3.02 1.80
CA HIS A 79 10.97 -1.58 1.63
C HIS A 79 9.89 -1.21 0.63
N GLY A 80 8.83 -0.57 1.09
CA GLY A 80 7.76 -0.04 0.26
C GLY A 80 7.45 1.41 0.62
N ASN A 81 6.44 1.94 -0.05
CA ASN A 81 5.92 3.28 0.22
C ASN A 81 4.41 3.31 0.00
N GLU A 82 3.67 4.02 0.85
CA GLU A 82 2.30 4.40 0.58
C GLU A 82 2.29 5.65 -0.29
N CYS A 83 2.19 5.41 -1.60
CA CYS A 83 2.27 6.41 -2.64
C CYS A 83 0.88 6.97 -2.94
N ASP A 84 0.74 8.30 -2.91
CA ASP A 84 -0.52 8.95 -3.26
C ASP A 84 -0.88 8.72 -4.73
N ILE A 85 -2.13 8.34 -4.97
CA ILE A 85 -2.75 8.34 -6.29
C ILE A 85 -3.32 9.73 -6.55
N LEU A 86 -2.78 10.41 -7.56
CA LEU A 86 -3.23 11.74 -7.95
C LEU A 86 -4.54 11.68 -8.75
N SER A 87 -5.18 12.82 -8.94
CA SER A 87 -6.51 12.88 -9.57
C SER A 87 -6.55 12.44 -11.05
N ASP A 88 -5.42 12.42 -11.73
CA ASP A 88 -5.27 11.89 -13.10
C ASP A 88 -4.88 10.41 -13.13
N GLY A 89 -4.72 9.78 -11.96
CA GLY A 89 -4.27 8.40 -11.83
C GLY A 89 -2.75 8.22 -11.84
N SER A 90 -1.97 9.29 -11.96
CA SER A 90 -0.52 9.20 -11.77
C SER A 90 -0.18 8.96 -10.29
N LEU A 91 0.99 8.40 -10.06
CA LEU A 91 1.51 8.20 -8.70
C LEU A 91 2.43 9.36 -8.31
N ASP A 92 2.45 9.70 -7.03
CA ASP A 92 3.49 10.57 -6.46
C ASP A 92 4.88 9.98 -6.74
N TYR A 93 5.95 10.52 -6.68
CA TYR A 93 7.26 10.04 -7.13
C TYR A 93 7.35 9.65 -8.63
N THR A 94 8.53 9.82 -9.19
CA THR A 94 8.87 9.34 -10.54
C THR A 94 9.09 7.82 -10.56
N ASP A 95 9.07 7.21 -11.74
CA ASP A 95 9.38 5.79 -11.91
C ASP A 95 10.78 5.45 -11.36
N ALA A 96 11.76 6.35 -11.53
CA ALA A 96 13.12 6.14 -11.05
C ALA A 96 13.19 6.08 -9.51
N GLU A 97 12.40 6.90 -8.82
CA GLU A 97 12.31 6.91 -7.35
C GLU A 97 11.58 5.67 -6.84
N ARG A 98 10.54 5.20 -7.54
CA ARG A 98 9.82 3.98 -7.16
C ARG A 98 10.60 2.69 -7.44
N ASN A 99 11.56 2.70 -8.35
CA ASN A 99 12.35 1.50 -8.71
C ASN A 99 13.24 0.96 -7.58
N ILE A 100 13.46 1.70 -6.49
CA ILE A 100 14.20 1.23 -5.32
C ILE A 100 13.30 0.49 -4.31
N LEU A 101 11.99 0.48 -4.52
CA LEU A 101 11.01 -0.13 -3.63
C LEU A 101 10.77 -1.60 -3.98
N ASP A 102 10.58 -2.43 -2.96
CA ASP A 102 10.12 -3.82 -3.12
C ASP A 102 8.63 -3.88 -3.47
N HIS A 103 7.83 -2.89 -3.00
CA HIS A 103 6.39 -2.78 -3.28
C HIS A 103 5.89 -1.34 -3.13
N VAL A 104 4.82 -1.02 -3.84
CA VAL A 104 4.11 0.27 -3.76
C VAL A 104 2.67 0.01 -3.34
N VAL A 105 2.26 0.64 -2.25
CA VAL A 105 0.86 0.73 -1.84
C VAL A 105 0.31 2.02 -2.42
N GLY A 106 -0.53 1.95 -3.45
CA GLY A 106 -1.17 3.14 -4.01
C GLY A 106 -2.45 3.47 -3.24
N SER A 107 -2.55 4.67 -2.72
CA SER A 107 -3.67 5.11 -1.87
C SER A 107 -4.20 6.49 -2.25
N VAL A 108 -5.48 6.73 -1.99
CA VAL A 108 -6.12 8.04 -2.20
C VAL A 108 -6.25 8.76 -0.87
N HIS A 109 -5.48 9.86 -0.69
CA HIS A 109 -5.55 10.70 0.51
C HIS A 109 -6.22 12.06 0.25
N GLN A 110 -6.17 12.58 -0.97
CA GLN A 110 -6.80 13.86 -1.34
C GLN A 110 -8.31 13.74 -1.54
N LEU A 111 -9.00 13.12 -0.58
CA LEU A 111 -10.43 12.83 -0.63
C LEU A 111 -11.34 14.00 -1.02
N PRO A 112 -11.10 15.27 -0.61
CA PRO A 112 -11.94 16.39 -1.04
C PRO A 112 -12.02 16.57 -2.57
N THR A 113 -11.01 16.12 -3.31
CA THR A 113 -11.00 16.09 -4.77
C THR A 113 -11.81 14.91 -5.30
N TRP A 114 -11.55 13.71 -4.80
CA TRP A 114 -12.17 12.47 -5.23
C TRP A 114 -13.68 12.38 -4.94
N VAL A 115 -14.13 12.91 -3.80
CA VAL A 115 -15.55 12.94 -3.42
C VAL A 115 -16.39 13.87 -4.33
N LYS A 116 -15.77 14.84 -4.99
CA LYS A 116 -16.44 15.78 -5.90
C LYS A 116 -16.57 15.26 -7.33
N ARG A 117 -15.83 14.23 -7.68
CA ARG A 117 -15.82 13.58 -8.99
C ARG A 117 -16.91 12.52 -9.05
N ASP A 118 -17.33 12.20 -10.26
CA ASP A 118 -18.25 11.08 -10.46
C ASP A 118 -17.54 9.72 -10.39
N GLU A 119 -18.34 8.66 -10.45
CA GLU A 119 -17.87 7.27 -10.36
C GLU A 119 -16.96 6.91 -11.53
N ASP A 120 -17.30 7.36 -12.75
CA ASP A 120 -16.53 7.04 -13.95
C ASP A 120 -15.16 7.69 -13.92
N GLU A 121 -15.07 8.99 -13.57
CA GLU A 121 -13.80 9.71 -13.43
C GLU A 121 -12.88 9.09 -12.37
N ASN A 122 -13.43 8.69 -11.23
CA ASN A 122 -12.65 8.05 -10.17
C ASN A 122 -12.20 6.64 -10.56
N THR A 123 -13.06 5.89 -11.23
CA THR A 123 -12.75 4.54 -11.70
C THR A 123 -11.63 4.57 -12.75
N GLU A 124 -11.70 5.49 -13.72
CA GLU A 124 -10.66 5.68 -14.72
C GLU A 124 -9.32 6.04 -14.08
N ALA A 125 -9.30 6.97 -13.13
CA ALA A 125 -8.07 7.35 -12.44
C ALA A 125 -7.45 6.18 -11.64
N LEU A 126 -8.27 5.37 -10.94
CA LEU A 126 -7.75 4.17 -10.26
C LEU A 126 -7.23 3.13 -11.27
N ILE A 127 -7.90 2.93 -12.39
CA ILE A 127 -7.43 2.02 -13.44
C ILE A 127 -6.08 2.50 -13.98
N ASN A 128 -5.94 3.80 -14.29
CA ASN A 128 -4.67 4.37 -14.72
C ASN A 128 -3.56 4.13 -13.70
N ALA A 129 -3.85 4.27 -12.40
CA ALA A 129 -2.86 4.04 -11.35
C ALA A 129 -2.42 2.56 -11.27
N ILE A 130 -3.37 1.61 -11.28
CA ILE A 130 -3.03 0.18 -11.18
C ILE A 130 -2.32 -0.35 -12.44
N GLU A 131 -2.45 0.30 -13.59
CA GLU A 131 -1.72 -0.03 -14.81
C GLU A 131 -0.24 0.39 -14.76
N ASN A 132 0.15 1.20 -13.79
CA ASN A 132 1.57 1.52 -13.60
C ASN A 132 2.34 0.25 -13.17
N PRO A 133 3.44 -0.11 -13.86
CA PRO A 133 4.19 -1.34 -13.54
C PRO A 133 4.74 -1.40 -12.11
N SER A 134 5.05 -0.26 -11.49
CA SER A 134 5.54 -0.22 -10.11
C SER A 134 4.43 -0.34 -9.05
N PHE A 135 3.16 -0.18 -9.43
CA PHE A 135 2.03 -0.31 -8.52
C PHE A 135 1.83 -1.77 -8.12
N THR A 136 1.77 -2.05 -6.82
CA THR A 136 1.64 -3.42 -6.32
C THR A 136 0.33 -3.65 -5.56
N ILE A 137 0.00 -2.80 -4.60
CA ILE A 137 -1.12 -2.97 -3.67
C ILE A 137 -2.06 -1.76 -3.77
N LEU A 138 -3.35 -1.99 -3.98
CA LEU A 138 -4.37 -0.94 -3.85
C LEU A 138 -4.77 -0.83 -2.38
N GLY A 139 -4.28 0.22 -1.71
CA GLY A 139 -4.52 0.51 -0.31
C GLY A 139 -5.92 1.07 -0.07
N HIS A 140 -6.60 0.68 1.02
CA HIS A 140 -7.94 1.15 1.44
C HIS A 140 -8.77 1.78 0.30
N PRO A 141 -9.27 0.96 -0.65
CA PRO A 141 -9.67 1.34 -2.01
C PRO A 141 -10.75 2.43 -2.13
N THR A 142 -11.52 2.67 -1.08
CA THR A 142 -12.59 3.69 -1.10
C THR A 142 -12.30 4.88 -0.20
N GLY A 143 -11.29 4.79 0.67
CA GLY A 143 -10.98 5.82 1.66
C GLY A 143 -12.08 6.03 2.72
N ARG A 144 -13.03 5.09 2.88
CA ARG A 144 -14.11 5.18 3.86
C ARG A 144 -13.60 5.15 5.31
N ILE A 145 -14.38 5.77 6.20
CA ILE A 145 -14.23 5.62 7.66
C ILE A 145 -15.60 5.30 8.23
N LEU A 146 -15.76 4.11 8.82
CA LEU A 146 -17.02 3.63 9.38
C LEU A 146 -17.51 4.56 10.50
N GLY A 147 -18.75 5.04 10.38
CA GLY A 147 -19.31 6.00 11.32
C GLY A 147 -18.77 7.43 11.20
N GLY A 148 -17.87 7.70 10.27
CA GLY A 148 -17.24 9.00 10.06
C GLY A 148 -17.52 9.59 8.69
N ARG A 149 -17.12 8.92 7.62
CA ARG A 149 -17.34 9.37 6.24
C ARG A 149 -17.53 8.20 5.29
N ASP A 150 -18.35 8.39 4.28
CA ASP A 150 -18.49 7.46 3.18
C ASP A 150 -17.23 7.44 2.30
N GLY A 151 -17.00 6.35 1.58
CA GLY A 151 -15.98 6.29 0.54
C GLY A 151 -16.36 7.16 -0.66
N PHE A 152 -15.36 7.51 -1.47
CA PHE A 152 -15.64 8.13 -2.76
C PHE A 152 -16.32 7.13 -3.72
N ALA A 153 -17.09 7.65 -4.68
CA ALA A 153 -17.78 6.81 -5.68
C ALA A 153 -16.74 6.18 -6.62
N VAL A 154 -16.80 4.86 -6.81
CA VAL A 154 -15.91 4.09 -7.68
C VAL A 154 -16.53 2.73 -8.03
N ASP A 155 -16.45 2.29 -9.28
CA ASP A 155 -16.77 0.92 -9.69
C ASP A 155 -15.64 -0.04 -9.32
N LEU A 156 -15.67 -0.56 -8.10
CA LEU A 156 -14.70 -1.55 -7.64
C LEU A 156 -14.73 -2.87 -8.43
N HIS A 157 -15.86 -3.22 -9.10
CA HIS A 157 -15.88 -4.39 -9.95
C HIS A 157 -15.02 -4.17 -11.21
N ALA A 158 -15.09 -2.99 -11.82
CA ALA A 158 -14.24 -2.64 -12.95
C ALA A 158 -12.75 -2.63 -12.55
N VAL A 159 -12.41 -2.00 -11.41
CA VAL A 159 -11.03 -1.96 -10.91
C VAL A 159 -10.48 -3.37 -10.63
N LEU A 160 -11.22 -4.20 -9.88
CA LEU A 160 -10.80 -5.57 -9.55
C LEU A 160 -10.69 -6.47 -10.78
N ARG A 161 -11.59 -6.31 -11.75
CA ARG A 161 -11.49 -7.02 -13.04
C ARG A 161 -10.20 -6.64 -13.76
N ARG A 162 -9.88 -5.34 -13.86
CA ARG A 162 -8.65 -4.89 -14.51
C ARG A 162 -7.39 -5.39 -13.79
N MET A 163 -7.37 -5.38 -12.47
CA MET A 163 -6.29 -6.00 -11.69
C MET A 163 -6.12 -7.48 -12.01
N GLY A 164 -7.22 -8.22 -12.15
CA GLY A 164 -7.20 -9.63 -12.54
C GLY A 164 -6.65 -9.88 -13.94
N GLU A 165 -6.97 -9.00 -14.91
CA GLU A 165 -6.41 -9.04 -16.26
C GLU A 165 -4.89 -8.84 -16.22
N LEU A 166 -4.40 -7.83 -15.50
CA LEU A 166 -2.97 -7.56 -15.34
C LEU A 166 -2.25 -8.74 -14.66
N ASN A 167 -2.87 -9.36 -13.63
CA ASN A 167 -2.33 -10.55 -12.99
C ASN A 167 -2.22 -11.75 -13.96
N ALA A 168 -3.19 -11.91 -14.85
CA ALA A 168 -3.15 -12.95 -15.89
C ALA A 168 -2.06 -12.70 -16.96
N GLU A 169 -1.66 -11.44 -17.14
CA GLU A 169 -0.55 -11.03 -18.00
C GLU A 169 0.83 -11.18 -17.32
N GLY A 170 0.86 -11.54 -16.04
CA GLY A 170 2.08 -11.81 -15.28
C GLY A 170 2.53 -10.66 -14.38
N GLU A 171 1.73 -9.62 -14.23
CA GLU A 171 1.95 -8.58 -13.22
C GLU A 171 1.42 -9.03 -11.86
N LEU A 172 1.85 -8.37 -10.78
CA LEU A 172 1.33 -8.60 -9.43
C LEU A 172 0.54 -7.38 -8.95
N LYS A 173 -0.78 -7.50 -8.97
CA LYS A 173 -1.72 -6.49 -8.44
C LYS A 173 -2.52 -7.10 -7.30
N VAL A 174 -2.45 -6.50 -6.13
CA VAL A 174 -3.04 -6.98 -4.88
C VAL A 174 -4.02 -5.93 -4.37
N VAL A 175 -5.16 -6.33 -3.83
CA VAL A 175 -6.07 -5.40 -3.14
C VAL A 175 -5.92 -5.54 -1.63
N GLU A 176 -5.90 -4.42 -0.92
CA GLU A 176 -5.86 -4.40 0.53
C GLU A 176 -7.23 -4.63 1.17
N ILE A 177 -7.24 -5.33 2.29
CA ILE A 177 -8.21 -5.12 3.36
C ILE A 177 -7.47 -4.40 4.49
N ASN A 178 -7.67 -3.09 4.62
CA ASN A 178 -7.25 -2.36 5.80
C ASN A 178 -8.11 -2.86 6.99
N ALA A 179 -7.47 -3.53 7.93
CA ALA A 179 -8.13 -4.23 9.03
C ALA A 179 -8.44 -3.31 10.22
N SER A 180 -8.12 -2.01 10.14
CA SER A 180 -8.56 -1.06 11.14
C SER A 180 -10.08 -1.17 11.33
N PRO A 181 -10.57 -1.33 12.58
CA PRO A 181 -12.00 -1.43 12.84
C PRO A 181 -12.78 -0.15 12.44
N TYR A 182 -12.05 0.94 12.20
CA TYR A 182 -12.61 2.19 11.69
C TYR A 182 -12.72 2.25 10.17
N ARG A 183 -12.09 1.32 9.44
CA ARG A 183 -12.10 1.29 7.97
C ARG A 183 -12.78 0.03 7.41
N LEU A 184 -12.18 -1.14 7.65
CA LEU A 184 -12.53 -2.43 7.03
C LEU A 184 -12.70 -2.25 5.50
N ASP A 185 -11.73 -1.63 4.88
CA ASP A 185 -11.68 -1.24 3.47
C ASP A 185 -10.52 -1.98 2.76
N LEU A 186 -10.76 -2.87 1.89
CA LEU A 186 -11.91 -3.24 1.06
C LEU A 186 -13.08 -3.79 1.91
N ASP A 187 -14.32 -3.52 1.46
CA ASP A 187 -15.51 -4.17 2.00
C ASP A 187 -15.47 -5.68 1.72
N TRP A 188 -15.71 -6.49 2.75
CA TRP A 188 -15.66 -7.95 2.66
C TRP A 188 -16.55 -8.55 1.55
N ARG A 189 -17.61 -7.86 1.14
CA ARG A 189 -18.52 -8.30 0.08
C ARG A 189 -17.82 -8.40 -1.28
N TYR A 190 -16.75 -7.67 -1.51
CA TYR A 190 -15.93 -7.74 -2.72
C TYR A 190 -14.87 -8.85 -2.69
N CYS A 191 -14.55 -9.44 -1.52
CA CYS A 191 -13.50 -10.46 -1.41
C CYS A 191 -13.74 -11.68 -2.32
N ARG A 192 -15.00 -12.11 -2.43
CA ARG A 192 -15.35 -13.20 -3.31
C ARG A 192 -15.08 -12.86 -4.78
N TYR A 193 -15.48 -11.66 -5.20
CA TYR A 193 -15.28 -11.20 -6.56
C TYR A 193 -13.79 -11.02 -6.86
N ALA A 194 -13.00 -10.41 -5.96
CA ALA A 194 -11.55 -10.31 -6.10
C ALA A 194 -10.91 -11.69 -6.35
N LYS A 195 -11.28 -12.69 -5.55
CA LYS A 195 -10.81 -14.07 -5.74
C LYS A 195 -11.22 -14.66 -7.09
N GLU A 196 -12.45 -14.44 -7.53
CA GLU A 196 -12.97 -14.91 -8.83
C GLU A 196 -12.22 -14.27 -10.01
N GLN A 197 -11.75 -13.02 -9.84
CA GLN A 197 -10.90 -12.32 -10.82
C GLN A 197 -9.41 -12.69 -10.71
N GLY A 198 -8.99 -13.53 -9.75
CA GLY A 198 -7.58 -13.88 -9.56
C GLY A 198 -6.76 -12.77 -8.88
N VAL A 199 -7.42 -11.86 -8.15
CA VAL A 199 -6.76 -10.78 -7.40
C VAL A 199 -6.46 -11.26 -5.97
N PRO A 200 -5.18 -11.35 -5.57
CA PRO A 200 -4.81 -11.62 -4.19
C PRO A 200 -5.26 -10.51 -3.25
N ILE A 201 -5.46 -10.85 -1.98
CA ILE A 201 -5.86 -9.91 -0.93
C ILE A 201 -4.76 -9.84 0.12
N SER A 202 -4.28 -8.64 0.42
CA SER A 202 -3.41 -8.35 1.55
C SER A 202 -4.23 -7.86 2.74
N ILE A 203 -3.97 -8.38 3.93
CA ILE A 203 -4.61 -7.91 5.17
C ILE A 203 -3.58 -7.10 5.93
N ASN A 204 -3.82 -5.82 6.07
CA ASN A 204 -2.92 -4.87 6.71
C ASN A 204 -3.61 -4.13 7.87
N PRO A 205 -2.89 -3.64 8.88
CA PRO A 205 -3.44 -2.93 10.03
C PRO A 205 -4.13 -1.61 9.71
#